data_4036ca7b518097b36071e51468f92755
#
_entry.id   4036ca7b518097b36071e51468f92755
#
_cell.length_a   1.000
_cell.length_b   1.000
_cell.length_c   1.000
_cell.angle_alpha   90.00
_cell.angle_beta   90.00
_cell.angle_gamma   90.00
#
_symmetry.space_group_name_H-M   'P 1'
#
loop_
_entity.id
_entity.type
_entity.pdbx_description
1 polymer ?
#
loop_
_entity_poly.entity_id
_entity_poly.type
_entity_poly.pdbx_seq_one_letter_code
_entity_poly.pdbx_strand_id
1 'polypeptide(L)'
;MTTPASTLTMHEAADTTGWSPRMLRYLEEHGLVTARRSPGGHRLYPPRQIERLRQLKDLLDQHGLGITDLAYELRTRTEPELARDVDAWFGSLHRVVGPEQVYRRLAAAAEQHSRPPVGAPHLFTPPALPTGLPTESETRMTPVTLTPDTAGTVPGFKVADLSLAEFGRNEIRLAEHEMPGLMSLRAEYGKAQPFKGKKIVGSLHMTVQTAVLIETLTALGADVRWVSCNIFSTQDHAAAAIVVGTGTPENPTGVPVYAWKGETLDEYWWCTDQALTWPDGSGPDSIVDDGGDATLLIHMGVEYETAGAVPSAGPEDSEEYGVILETLRASIARDKTRFTTMAPHIKGVTEETTTGVHRLYEFANTGRLLFPAINVNDSVTKSKFDNKYGCRHSLVDGLNRATDVMIGGKVAVVCGYGDVGKGSAESLRGQGARVVVTEVDPICALQAAMDGLQVVTLEEALSYGDIFVTTTGNKDIISAEQMTRMKHQAIVGNIGHFDNEIDMAGLAKVPGVVKTEIKPQVHEWMFPASGDKPEHSIIVLSEGRLLNLGNATGHPSFVMSASFANQTLAQLEVLTKADQYENAVYVLPKILDEKVARLHLDAVGAHLTQLSKEQAEYIGVDVHGPYKPELYRY
;
A
#
# COMPACT_ATOMS: atom_id res chain seq x y z
N MET A 1 21.23 -55.89 -14.72
CA MET A 1 20.74 -55.38 -16.01
C MET A 1 19.99 -54.09 -15.75
N THR A 2 20.71 -52.99 -15.91
CA THR A 2 20.16 -51.63 -15.74
C THR A 2 19.45 -51.25 -17.03
N THR A 3 18.17 -50.98 -16.94
CA THR A 3 17.31 -50.46 -18.05
C THR A 3 17.99 -49.16 -18.57
N PRO A 4 18.09 -48.94 -19.89
CA PRO A 4 18.66 -47.68 -20.40
C PRO A 4 17.72 -46.54 -19.97
N ALA A 5 18.27 -45.58 -19.31
CA ALA A 5 17.55 -44.39 -18.87
C ALA A 5 16.93 -43.69 -20.09
N SER A 6 15.60 -43.61 -20.15
CA SER A 6 14.84 -43.00 -21.24
C SER A 6 15.00 -41.47 -21.23
N THR A 7 15.02 -40.89 -22.43
CA THR A 7 14.96 -39.42 -22.61
C THR A 7 13.57 -38.94 -22.26
N LEU A 8 13.49 -37.95 -21.37
CA LEU A 8 12.21 -37.43 -20.83
C LEU A 8 11.74 -36.19 -21.58
N THR A 9 10.43 -36.04 -21.71
CA THR A 9 9.80 -34.80 -22.16
C THR A 9 9.95 -33.70 -21.10
N MET A 10 9.55 -32.47 -21.41
CA MET A 10 9.65 -31.34 -20.47
C MET A 10 8.83 -31.57 -19.19
N HIS A 11 7.62 -32.11 -19.31
CA HIS A 11 6.75 -32.39 -18.14
C HIS A 11 7.33 -33.54 -17.30
N GLU A 12 7.75 -34.62 -17.92
CA GLU A 12 8.38 -35.76 -17.22
C GLU A 12 9.70 -35.34 -16.55
N ALA A 13 10.47 -34.43 -17.17
CA ALA A 13 11.68 -33.88 -16.58
C ALA A 13 11.35 -32.97 -15.38
N ALA A 14 10.30 -32.16 -15.49
CA ALA A 14 9.81 -31.33 -14.39
C ALA A 14 9.40 -32.18 -13.18
N ASP A 15 8.54 -33.17 -13.40
CA ASP A 15 8.08 -34.09 -12.35
C ASP A 15 9.21 -34.90 -11.69
N THR A 16 10.22 -35.29 -12.50
CA THR A 16 11.34 -36.12 -12.04
C THR A 16 12.40 -35.35 -11.26
N THR A 17 12.54 -34.06 -11.53
CA THR A 17 13.62 -33.22 -10.97
C THR A 17 13.10 -32.16 -10.00
N GLY A 18 11.78 -31.96 -9.92
CA GLY A 18 11.14 -30.92 -9.08
C GLY A 18 11.36 -29.50 -9.59
N TRP A 19 11.77 -29.32 -10.87
CA TRP A 19 11.81 -28.02 -11.54
C TRP A 19 10.50 -27.73 -12.24
N SER A 20 10.02 -26.49 -12.22
CA SER A 20 8.86 -26.14 -13.04
C SER A 20 9.21 -26.13 -14.54
N PRO A 21 8.26 -26.39 -15.46
CA PRO A 21 8.49 -26.31 -16.89
C PRO A 21 9.03 -24.94 -17.37
N ARG A 22 8.61 -23.87 -16.69
CA ARG A 22 9.13 -22.50 -16.93
C ARG A 22 10.60 -22.40 -16.57
N MET A 23 10.98 -22.97 -15.43
CA MET A 23 12.38 -22.95 -14.96
C MET A 23 13.28 -23.81 -15.85
N LEU A 24 12.82 -24.94 -16.36
CA LEU A 24 13.58 -25.75 -17.33
C LEU A 24 13.88 -24.97 -18.62
N ARG A 25 12.96 -24.12 -19.08
CA ARG A 25 13.21 -23.23 -20.24
C ARG A 25 14.27 -22.18 -19.90
N TYR A 26 14.14 -21.55 -18.73
CA TYR A 26 15.09 -20.57 -18.24
C TYR A 26 16.52 -21.14 -18.15
N LEU A 27 16.67 -22.33 -17.57
CA LEU A 27 17.96 -23.02 -17.47
C LEU A 27 18.56 -23.38 -18.84
N GLU A 28 17.72 -23.69 -19.84
CA GLU A 28 18.15 -23.93 -21.23
C GLU A 28 18.59 -22.62 -21.89
N GLU A 29 17.84 -21.55 -21.75
CA GLU A 29 18.14 -20.20 -22.30
C GLU A 29 19.47 -19.64 -21.79
N HIS A 30 19.80 -19.95 -20.51
CA HIS A 30 21.06 -19.52 -19.88
C HIS A 30 22.18 -20.54 -20.00
N GLY A 31 22.02 -21.58 -20.85
CA GLY A 31 23.05 -22.56 -21.13
C GLY A 31 23.43 -23.53 -20.01
N LEU A 32 22.64 -23.52 -18.93
CA LEU A 32 22.86 -24.38 -17.75
C LEU A 32 22.48 -25.83 -18.02
N VAL A 33 21.50 -26.07 -18.90
CA VAL A 33 21.11 -27.39 -19.42
C VAL A 33 20.85 -27.31 -20.91
N THR A 34 20.89 -28.47 -21.59
CA THR A 34 20.66 -28.54 -23.03
C THR A 34 19.60 -29.58 -23.36
N ALA A 35 18.48 -29.16 -23.92
CA ALA A 35 17.48 -30.08 -24.44
C ALA A 35 17.75 -30.46 -25.91
N ARG A 36 17.46 -31.69 -26.27
CA ARG A 36 17.35 -32.12 -27.69
C ARG A 36 15.97 -31.79 -28.20
N ARG A 37 15.83 -31.66 -29.53
CA ARG A 37 14.50 -31.50 -30.17
C ARG A 37 14.09 -32.82 -30.80
N SER A 38 12.85 -33.22 -30.58
CA SER A 38 12.21 -34.32 -31.33
C SER A 38 11.95 -33.90 -32.79
N PRO A 39 11.64 -34.84 -33.70
CA PRO A 39 11.23 -34.48 -35.07
C PRO A 39 10.00 -33.54 -35.12
N GLY A 40 9.16 -33.53 -34.08
CA GLY A 40 8.04 -32.62 -33.94
C GLY A 40 8.36 -31.33 -33.18
N GLY A 41 9.62 -31.00 -32.93
CA GLY A 41 10.07 -29.76 -32.29
C GLY A 41 10.00 -29.73 -30.75
N HIS A 42 9.48 -30.79 -30.10
CA HIS A 42 9.36 -30.86 -28.66
C HIS A 42 10.70 -31.05 -27.94
N ARG A 43 10.87 -30.40 -26.78
CA ARG A 43 12.09 -30.51 -25.96
C ARG A 43 12.16 -31.87 -25.28
N LEU A 44 13.33 -32.50 -25.39
CA LEU A 44 13.67 -33.80 -24.81
C LEU A 44 14.94 -33.71 -23.98
N TYR A 45 14.90 -34.18 -22.74
CA TYR A 45 16.01 -34.13 -21.79
C TYR A 45 16.64 -35.52 -21.66
N PRO A 46 17.88 -35.72 -22.17
CA PRO A 46 18.61 -36.98 -22.01
C PRO A 46 18.98 -37.23 -20.54
N PRO A 47 19.24 -38.49 -20.14
CA PRO A 47 19.55 -38.87 -18.78
C PRO A 47 20.66 -38.03 -18.10
N ARG A 48 21.68 -37.66 -18.84
CA ARG A 48 22.74 -36.78 -18.34
C ARG A 48 22.25 -35.38 -17.96
N GLN A 49 21.23 -34.87 -18.66
CA GLN A 49 20.68 -33.56 -18.36
C GLN A 49 19.73 -33.65 -17.15
N ILE A 50 19.04 -34.74 -16.96
CA ILE A 50 18.19 -35.01 -15.78
C ILE A 50 19.09 -35.08 -14.52
N GLU A 51 20.20 -35.79 -14.60
CA GLU A 51 21.17 -35.85 -13.49
C GLU A 51 21.76 -34.46 -13.18
N ARG A 52 22.10 -33.68 -14.20
CA ARG A 52 22.59 -32.31 -14.03
C ARG A 52 21.54 -31.38 -13.41
N LEU A 53 20.28 -31.55 -13.75
CA LEU A 53 19.17 -30.77 -13.13
C LEU A 53 19.00 -31.09 -11.65
N ARG A 54 19.16 -32.36 -11.23
CA ARG A 54 19.13 -32.75 -9.81
C ARG A 54 20.31 -32.15 -9.06
N GLN A 55 21.52 -32.34 -9.55
CA GLN A 55 22.74 -31.78 -8.95
C GLN A 55 22.67 -30.26 -8.81
N LEU A 56 22.11 -29.59 -9.80
CA LEU A 56 21.91 -28.15 -9.76
C LEU A 56 20.94 -27.73 -8.66
N LYS A 57 19.85 -28.47 -8.50
CA LYS A 57 18.87 -28.21 -7.45
C LYS A 57 19.47 -28.45 -6.05
N ASP A 58 20.14 -29.57 -5.86
CA ASP A 58 20.81 -29.89 -4.60
C ASP A 58 21.87 -28.84 -4.22
N LEU A 59 22.59 -28.29 -5.21
CA LEU A 59 23.58 -27.22 -4.99
C LEU A 59 22.94 -25.90 -4.55
N LEU A 60 21.85 -25.51 -5.18
CA LEU A 60 21.10 -24.28 -4.82
C LEU A 60 20.49 -24.41 -3.42
N ASP A 61 19.88 -25.55 -3.13
CA ASP A 61 19.25 -25.83 -1.83
C ASP A 61 20.29 -25.90 -0.70
N GLN A 62 21.50 -26.44 -0.96
CA GLN A 62 22.60 -26.54 0.01
C GLN A 62 23.25 -25.21 0.35
N HIS A 63 23.33 -24.28 -0.58
CA HIS A 63 24.13 -23.05 -0.44
C HIS A 63 23.32 -21.77 -0.45
N GLY A 64 22.00 -21.84 -0.59
CA GLY A 64 21.13 -20.66 -0.65
C GLY A 64 21.41 -19.75 -1.85
N LEU A 65 21.95 -20.31 -2.96
CA LEU A 65 22.34 -19.54 -4.16
C LEU A 65 21.16 -19.34 -5.11
N GLY A 66 21.12 -18.17 -5.74
CA GLY A 66 20.23 -17.89 -6.86
C GLY A 66 20.73 -18.51 -8.17
N ILE A 67 19.81 -18.81 -9.10
CA ILE A 67 20.16 -19.35 -10.44
C ILE A 67 20.99 -18.35 -11.25
N THR A 68 20.79 -17.06 -11.05
CA THR A 68 21.55 -15.97 -11.66
C THR A 68 23.04 -16.00 -11.27
N ASP A 69 23.34 -16.33 -10.01
CA ASP A 69 24.71 -16.42 -9.51
C ASP A 69 25.49 -17.57 -10.20
N LEU A 70 24.79 -18.68 -10.42
CA LEU A 70 25.36 -19.85 -11.08
C LEU A 70 25.56 -19.65 -12.59
N ALA A 71 24.69 -18.90 -13.25
CA ALA A 71 24.81 -18.57 -14.67
C ALA A 71 26.03 -17.67 -14.92
N TYR A 72 26.27 -16.71 -14.04
CA TYR A 72 27.41 -15.80 -14.10
C TYR A 72 28.74 -16.57 -13.94
N GLU A 73 28.85 -17.42 -12.91
CA GLU A 73 30.04 -18.23 -12.63
C GLU A 73 30.38 -19.19 -13.80
N LEU A 74 29.35 -19.77 -14.44
CA LEU A 74 29.58 -20.66 -15.60
C LEU A 74 30.00 -19.90 -16.85
N ARG A 75 29.49 -18.70 -17.09
CA ARG A 75 29.90 -17.86 -18.20
C ARG A 75 31.35 -17.41 -18.06
N THR A 76 31.78 -16.98 -16.86
CA THR A 76 33.18 -16.61 -16.62
C THR A 76 34.16 -17.78 -16.83
N ARG A 77 33.71 -19.02 -16.56
CA ARG A 77 34.54 -20.24 -16.85
C ARG A 77 34.56 -20.63 -18.32
N THR A 78 33.57 -20.28 -19.10
CA THR A 78 33.45 -20.67 -20.53
C THR A 78 33.86 -19.57 -21.52
N GLU A 79 33.92 -18.31 -21.08
CA GLU A 79 34.27 -17.14 -21.84
C GLU A 79 35.60 -16.52 -21.30
N PRO A 80 36.78 -16.91 -21.81
CA PRO A 80 38.07 -16.46 -21.25
C PRO A 80 38.34 -14.95 -21.36
N GLU A 81 37.63 -14.26 -22.26
CA GLU A 81 37.70 -12.79 -22.37
C GLU A 81 36.92 -12.12 -21.26
N LEU A 82 35.71 -12.59 -20.97
CA LEU A 82 34.91 -12.09 -19.84
C LEU A 82 35.62 -12.32 -18.50
N ALA A 83 36.27 -13.49 -18.32
CA ALA A 83 37.05 -13.76 -17.12
C ALA A 83 38.20 -12.79 -16.94
N ARG A 84 38.93 -12.47 -18.01
CA ARG A 84 40.05 -11.48 -18.01
C ARG A 84 39.57 -10.06 -17.75
N ASP A 85 38.45 -9.68 -18.30
CA ASP A 85 37.86 -8.33 -18.08
C ASP A 85 37.37 -8.16 -16.63
N VAL A 86 36.79 -9.20 -16.06
CA VAL A 86 36.39 -9.24 -14.66
C VAL A 86 37.61 -9.21 -13.72
N ASP A 87 38.64 -9.98 -13.98
CA ASP A 87 39.89 -9.97 -13.22
C ASP A 87 40.63 -8.62 -13.35
N ALA A 88 40.62 -8.01 -14.53
CA ALA A 88 41.19 -6.68 -14.75
C ALA A 88 40.41 -5.60 -14.00
N TRP A 89 39.07 -5.72 -13.94
CA TRP A 89 38.20 -4.81 -13.19
C TRP A 89 38.45 -4.96 -11.69
N PHE A 90 38.47 -6.17 -11.13
CA PHE A 90 38.84 -6.43 -9.74
C PHE A 90 40.26 -5.96 -9.41
N GLY A 91 41.22 -6.15 -10.31
CA GLY A 91 42.58 -5.64 -10.17
C GLY A 91 42.65 -4.11 -10.17
N SER A 92 41.72 -3.43 -10.83
CA SER A 92 41.62 -1.97 -10.84
C SER A 92 41.04 -1.42 -9.52
N LEU A 93 40.16 -2.14 -8.86
CA LEU A 93 39.58 -1.77 -7.54
C LEU A 93 40.63 -1.78 -6.43
N HIS A 94 41.67 -2.60 -6.53
CA HIS A 94 42.76 -2.64 -5.53
C HIS A 94 43.81 -1.51 -5.73
N ARG A 95 43.68 -0.65 -6.74
CA ARG A 95 44.51 0.54 -6.95
C ARG A 95 43.84 1.85 -6.54
N VAL A 96 42.76 1.82 -5.83
CA VAL A 96 42.11 3.02 -5.29
C VAL A 96 42.89 3.49 -4.05
N VAL A 97 43.55 4.58 -4.23
CA VAL A 97 44.30 5.46 -3.33
C VAL A 97 43.76 5.45 -1.91
N GLY A 98 44.65 5.36 -0.92
CA GLY A 98 44.33 5.30 0.50
C GLY A 98 43.51 6.48 1.01
N PRO A 99 42.80 6.31 2.16
CA PRO A 99 41.78 7.25 2.67
C PRO A 99 42.26 8.71 2.82
N GLU A 100 43.53 8.92 3.11
CA GLU A 100 44.10 10.26 3.31
C GLU A 100 44.15 11.13 2.05
N GLN A 101 44.28 10.56 0.85
CA GLN A 101 44.32 11.36 -0.39
C GLN A 101 42.91 11.70 -0.88
N VAL A 102 41.88 10.95 -0.51
CA VAL A 102 40.47 11.28 -0.78
C VAL A 102 40.06 12.46 0.09
N TYR A 103 40.45 12.49 1.37
CA TYR A 103 40.16 13.61 2.28
C TYR A 103 40.77 14.92 1.82
N ARG A 104 42.02 14.93 1.32
CA ARG A 104 42.69 16.15 0.83
C ARG A 104 42.05 16.71 -0.44
N ARG A 105 41.49 15.86 -1.33
CA ARG A 105 40.75 16.30 -2.53
C ARG A 105 39.35 16.83 -2.23
N LEU A 106 38.67 16.31 -1.24
CA LEU A 106 37.35 16.77 -0.80
C LEU A 106 37.50 18.13 -0.03
N ALA A 107 38.52 18.30 0.78
CA ALA A 107 38.80 19.55 1.47
C ALA A 107 39.12 20.69 0.49
N ALA A 108 39.92 20.42 -0.55
CA ALA A 108 40.25 21.40 -1.57
C ALA A 108 39.07 21.80 -2.47
N ALA A 109 38.10 20.91 -2.66
CA ALA A 109 36.86 21.20 -3.41
C ALA A 109 35.87 22.04 -2.59
N ALA A 110 35.84 21.88 -1.25
CA ALA A 110 34.98 22.65 -0.35
C ALA A 110 35.45 24.12 -0.22
N GLU A 111 36.76 24.39 -0.31
CA GLU A 111 37.29 25.76 -0.23
C GLU A 111 37.00 26.59 -1.49
N GLN A 112 36.75 25.99 -2.65
CA GLN A 112 36.45 26.70 -3.89
C GLN A 112 35.03 27.21 -4.04
N HIS A 113 34.08 26.83 -3.17
CA HIS A 113 32.66 27.15 -3.29
C HIS A 113 32.11 28.10 -2.21
N SER A 114 32.97 28.75 -1.42
CA SER A 114 32.57 29.75 -0.40
C SER A 114 32.79 31.19 -0.88
N ARG A 115 31.86 31.70 -1.69
CA ARG A 115 31.62 33.16 -1.83
C ARG A 115 30.12 33.40 -1.97
N PRO A 116 29.53 34.30 -1.11
CA PRO A 116 28.12 34.63 -1.16
C PRO A 116 27.82 35.69 -2.24
N PRO A 117 26.65 35.64 -2.90
CA PRO A 117 26.19 36.77 -3.70
C PRO A 117 25.45 37.78 -2.84
N VAL A 118 25.79 39.03 -3.04
CA VAL A 118 25.15 40.23 -2.49
C VAL A 118 23.86 40.52 -3.25
N GLY A 119 22.79 40.86 -2.54
CA GLY A 119 21.61 41.48 -3.12
C GLY A 119 20.30 41.06 -2.46
N ALA A 120 19.82 41.85 -1.51
CA ALA A 120 18.48 41.71 -0.93
C ALA A 120 17.43 42.43 -1.79
N PRO A 121 16.20 41.93 -1.89
CA PRO A 121 15.04 42.77 -2.16
C PRO A 121 13.99 42.74 -1.05
N HIS A 122 13.46 43.88 -0.86
CA HIS A 122 12.33 44.43 -0.13
C HIS A 122 11.26 43.49 0.46
N LEU A 123 10.94 43.80 1.72
CA LEU A 123 9.82 43.33 2.53
C LEU A 123 8.46 43.62 1.90
N PHE A 124 7.63 42.58 1.73
CA PHE A 124 6.19 42.70 1.55
C PHE A 124 5.48 42.42 2.87
N THR A 125 4.65 43.36 3.30
CA THR A 125 3.74 43.22 4.43
C THR A 125 2.42 42.65 3.96
N PRO A 126 1.90 41.51 4.50
CA PRO A 126 0.60 41.00 4.13
C PRO A 126 -0.52 41.71 4.90
N PRO A 127 -1.73 41.86 4.33
CA PRO A 127 -2.88 42.44 5.02
C PRO A 127 -3.47 41.47 6.06
N ALA A 128 -4.02 42.03 7.13
CA ALA A 128 -4.62 41.31 8.23
C ALA A 128 -5.89 40.52 7.83
N LEU A 129 -5.95 39.26 8.23
CA LEU A 129 -7.14 38.40 8.10
C LEU A 129 -8.15 38.69 9.24
N PRO A 130 -9.46 38.57 8.99
CA PRO A 130 -10.48 38.76 10.02
C PRO A 130 -10.52 37.58 10.99
N THR A 131 -10.54 37.89 12.28
CA THR A 131 -10.74 36.97 13.39
C THR A 131 -12.22 36.63 13.53
N GLY A 132 -12.56 35.35 13.49
CA GLY A 132 -13.88 34.87 13.89
C GLY A 132 -14.27 33.54 13.22
N LEU A 133 -13.75 32.44 13.76
CA LEU A 133 -14.35 31.12 13.54
C LEU A 133 -15.09 30.72 14.82
N PRO A 134 -16.31 30.15 14.72
CA PRO A 134 -17.03 29.65 15.87
C PRO A 134 -16.37 28.38 16.40
N THR A 135 -16.26 28.27 17.70
CA THR A 135 -15.88 27.05 18.40
C THR A 135 -17.03 26.04 18.28
N GLU A 136 -16.78 24.94 17.58
CA GLU A 136 -17.71 23.81 17.54
C GLU A 136 -17.75 23.12 18.92
N SER A 137 -18.94 23.09 19.52
CA SER A 137 -19.23 22.26 20.68
C SER A 137 -19.53 20.84 20.20
N GLU A 138 -18.79 19.87 20.72
CA GLU A 138 -19.01 18.44 20.44
C GLU A 138 -20.38 17.98 20.90
N THR A 139 -21.29 17.78 19.95
CA THR A 139 -22.43 16.88 20.12
C THR A 139 -22.16 15.68 19.22
N ARG A 140 -21.94 14.51 19.83
CA ARG A 140 -21.81 13.23 19.12
C ARG A 140 -23.07 13.05 18.27
N MET A 141 -22.95 13.24 16.96
CA MET A 141 -24.08 13.16 16.05
C MET A 141 -24.48 11.70 15.85
N THR A 142 -25.75 11.40 16.06
CA THR A 142 -26.27 10.05 15.77
C THR A 142 -26.33 9.87 14.26
N PRO A 143 -25.71 8.80 13.70
CA PRO A 143 -25.71 8.58 12.26
C PRO A 143 -27.10 8.56 11.64
N VAL A 144 -27.26 9.22 10.50
CA VAL A 144 -28.51 9.23 9.76
C VAL A 144 -28.66 7.95 8.96
N THR A 145 -29.72 7.19 9.23
CA THR A 145 -30.06 5.97 8.50
C THR A 145 -31.37 6.19 7.76
N LEU A 146 -31.43 5.92 6.45
CA LEU A 146 -32.73 5.82 5.79
C LEU A 146 -33.50 4.65 6.36
N THR A 147 -34.79 4.89 6.74
CA THR A 147 -35.70 3.84 7.10
C THR A 147 -35.79 2.81 5.97
N PRO A 148 -35.81 1.50 6.29
CA PRO A 148 -35.93 0.45 5.29
C PRO A 148 -37.18 0.69 4.44
N ASP A 149 -37.04 0.48 3.13
CA ASP A 149 -38.23 0.27 2.29
C ASP A 149 -39.06 -0.87 2.91
N THR A 150 -40.38 -0.80 2.84
CA THR A 150 -41.36 -1.59 3.58
C THR A 150 -41.26 -3.13 3.42
N ALA A 151 -40.17 -3.64 2.89
CA ALA A 151 -39.89 -5.05 2.61
C ALA A 151 -38.80 -5.69 3.51
N GLY A 152 -38.26 -5.00 4.52
CA GLY A 152 -37.27 -5.60 5.45
C GLY A 152 -35.86 -5.77 4.88
N THR A 153 -35.51 -5.00 3.88
CA THR A 153 -34.23 -5.03 3.17
C THR A 153 -33.22 -3.99 3.67
N VAL A 154 -31.96 -4.22 3.37
CA VAL A 154 -30.75 -3.43 3.68
C VAL A 154 -30.99 -1.93 3.55
N PRO A 155 -30.58 -1.09 4.54
CA PRO A 155 -30.65 0.36 4.40
C PRO A 155 -29.95 0.82 3.11
N GLY A 156 -30.51 1.81 2.44
CA GLY A 156 -29.94 2.34 1.20
C GLY A 156 -28.54 2.97 1.39
N PHE A 157 -28.24 3.49 2.61
CA PHE A 157 -26.94 4.04 3.02
C PHE A 157 -26.93 4.27 4.55
N LYS A 158 -25.72 4.57 5.10
CA LYS A 158 -25.57 5.06 6.48
C LYS A 158 -24.35 5.98 6.55
N VAL A 159 -24.56 7.26 6.83
CA VAL A 159 -23.52 8.30 6.96
C VAL A 159 -23.82 9.21 8.15
N ALA A 160 -22.84 10.04 8.56
CA ALA A 160 -22.99 10.91 9.73
C ALA A 160 -24.07 11.97 9.56
N ASP A 161 -23.98 12.80 8.50
CA ASP A 161 -24.86 13.95 8.29
C ASP A 161 -24.95 14.34 6.81
N LEU A 162 -26.14 14.24 6.23
CA LEU A 162 -26.37 14.63 4.83
C LEU A 162 -26.32 16.14 4.60
N SER A 163 -26.47 16.95 5.65
CA SER A 163 -26.38 18.41 5.50
C SER A 163 -25.00 18.91 5.09
N LEU A 164 -23.97 18.08 5.24
CA LEU A 164 -22.58 18.34 4.82
C LEU A 164 -22.36 18.19 3.30
N ALA A 165 -23.35 17.74 2.55
CA ALA A 165 -23.19 17.38 1.13
C ALA A 165 -22.73 18.54 0.25
N GLU A 166 -23.20 19.77 0.48
CA GLU A 166 -22.78 20.95 -0.30
C GLU A 166 -21.30 21.25 -0.08
N PHE A 167 -20.85 21.23 1.16
CA PHE A 167 -19.44 21.39 1.50
C PHE A 167 -18.60 20.29 0.85
N GLY A 168 -19.01 19.01 1.00
CA GLY A 168 -18.32 17.88 0.37
C GLY A 168 -18.25 18.01 -1.16
N ARG A 169 -19.31 18.48 -1.81
CA ARG A 169 -19.32 18.71 -3.27
C ARG A 169 -18.31 19.78 -3.69
N ASN A 170 -18.13 20.82 -2.89
CA ASN A 170 -17.14 21.86 -3.15
C ASN A 170 -15.70 21.30 -3.05
N GLU A 171 -15.43 20.50 -2.02
CA GLU A 171 -14.16 19.83 -1.83
C GLU A 171 -13.86 18.82 -2.96
N ILE A 172 -14.85 18.02 -3.38
CA ILE A 172 -14.72 17.09 -4.51
C ILE A 172 -14.35 17.83 -5.80
N ARG A 173 -15.00 18.97 -6.09
CA ARG A 173 -14.66 19.79 -7.28
C ARG A 173 -13.24 20.33 -7.22
N LEU A 174 -12.75 20.70 -6.03
CA LEU A 174 -11.37 21.12 -5.85
C LEU A 174 -10.41 19.94 -6.11
N ALA A 175 -10.72 18.74 -5.60
CA ALA A 175 -9.92 17.54 -5.82
C ALA A 175 -9.88 17.13 -7.31
N GLU A 176 -10.97 17.24 -8.06
CA GLU A 176 -11.03 16.94 -9.50
C GLU A 176 -9.99 17.72 -10.31
N HIS A 177 -9.71 18.99 -9.95
CA HIS A 177 -8.67 19.80 -10.59
C HIS A 177 -7.26 19.21 -10.39
N GLU A 178 -7.04 18.57 -9.26
CA GLU A 178 -5.76 17.97 -8.88
C GLU A 178 -5.67 16.46 -9.22
N MET A 179 -6.70 15.91 -9.91
CA MET A 179 -6.77 14.47 -10.23
C MET A 179 -6.84 14.22 -11.75
N PRO A 180 -5.82 14.65 -12.51
CA PRO A 180 -5.85 14.61 -13.99
C PRO A 180 -5.95 13.18 -14.54
N GLY A 181 -5.41 12.18 -13.85
CA GLY A 181 -5.49 10.78 -14.26
C GLY A 181 -6.93 10.29 -14.33
N LEU A 182 -7.71 10.48 -13.25
CA LEU A 182 -9.11 10.07 -13.23
C LEU A 182 -9.98 10.89 -14.20
N MET A 183 -9.76 12.20 -14.27
CA MET A 183 -10.52 13.04 -15.20
C MET A 183 -10.25 12.65 -16.66
N SER A 184 -9.02 12.28 -17.00
CA SER A 184 -8.67 11.76 -18.33
C SER A 184 -9.32 10.41 -18.62
N LEU A 185 -9.36 9.50 -17.64
CA LEU A 185 -10.03 8.20 -17.79
C LEU A 185 -11.56 8.35 -17.93
N ARG A 186 -12.20 9.29 -17.21
CA ARG A 186 -13.62 9.64 -17.44
C ARG A 186 -13.84 10.12 -18.88
N ALA A 187 -12.97 10.98 -19.40
CA ALA A 187 -13.08 11.49 -20.77
C ALA A 187 -12.87 10.38 -21.81
N GLU A 188 -11.91 9.47 -21.58
CA GLU A 188 -11.59 8.38 -22.51
C GLU A 188 -12.67 7.30 -22.54
N TYR A 189 -13.13 6.85 -21.37
CA TYR A 189 -14.01 5.68 -21.26
C TYR A 189 -15.47 5.98 -20.95
N GLY A 190 -15.80 7.17 -20.46
CA GLY A 190 -17.15 7.52 -20.01
C GLY A 190 -18.24 7.35 -21.09
N LYS A 191 -17.91 7.63 -22.37
CA LYS A 191 -18.85 7.43 -23.47
C LYS A 191 -19.10 5.95 -23.78
N ALA A 192 -18.08 5.11 -23.63
CA ALA A 192 -18.16 3.67 -23.90
C ALA A 192 -18.83 2.90 -22.75
N GLN A 193 -18.80 3.44 -21.54
CA GLN A 193 -19.34 2.84 -20.32
C GLN A 193 -18.95 1.35 -20.14
N PRO A 194 -17.66 1.01 -20.05
CA PRO A 194 -17.19 -0.38 -20.01
C PRO A 194 -17.70 -1.15 -18.79
N PHE A 195 -18.13 -0.47 -17.71
CA PHE A 195 -18.68 -1.08 -16.51
C PHE A 195 -20.22 -1.15 -16.48
N LYS A 196 -20.88 -0.87 -17.61
CA LYS A 196 -22.34 -0.90 -17.65
C LYS A 196 -22.89 -2.24 -17.19
N GLY A 197 -23.76 -2.22 -16.16
CA GLY A 197 -24.35 -3.38 -15.55
C GLY A 197 -23.44 -4.20 -14.66
N LYS A 198 -22.27 -3.67 -14.29
CA LYS A 198 -21.35 -4.27 -13.33
C LYS A 198 -21.53 -3.66 -11.95
N LYS A 199 -21.49 -4.50 -10.93
CA LYS A 199 -21.61 -4.16 -9.51
C LYS A 199 -20.22 -4.11 -8.89
N ILE A 200 -19.80 -2.96 -8.40
CA ILE A 200 -18.50 -2.76 -7.77
C ILE A 200 -18.71 -2.37 -6.32
N VAL A 201 -18.17 -3.15 -5.39
CA VAL A 201 -18.04 -2.73 -4.00
C VAL A 201 -16.67 -2.13 -3.76
N GLY A 202 -16.59 -1.01 -3.05
CA GLY A 202 -15.34 -0.45 -2.55
C GLY A 202 -15.27 -0.52 -1.03
N SER A 203 -14.12 -0.99 -0.53
CA SER A 203 -13.73 -0.98 0.87
C SER A 203 -12.40 -0.24 0.96
N LEU A 204 -12.47 1.09 0.93
CA LEU A 204 -11.33 1.99 0.88
C LEU A 204 -11.71 3.33 1.51
N HIS A 205 -10.75 3.99 2.18
CA HIS A 205 -10.95 5.24 2.91
C HIS A 205 -11.94 6.19 2.24
N MET A 206 -13.05 6.55 2.89
CA MET A 206 -14.08 7.42 2.32
C MET A 206 -13.67 8.91 2.41
N THR A 207 -12.70 9.27 1.58
CA THR A 207 -12.15 10.64 1.48
C THR A 207 -12.72 11.40 0.28
N VAL A 208 -12.42 12.70 0.20
CA VAL A 208 -12.74 13.53 -0.97
C VAL A 208 -12.15 12.95 -2.25
N GLN A 209 -10.91 12.43 -2.20
CA GLN A 209 -10.25 11.81 -3.35
C GLN A 209 -10.95 10.52 -3.78
N THR A 210 -11.39 9.72 -2.81
CA THR A 210 -12.17 8.51 -3.05
C THR A 210 -13.53 8.82 -3.67
N ALA A 211 -14.14 9.95 -3.29
CA ALA A 211 -15.36 10.40 -3.95
C ALA A 211 -15.15 10.62 -5.47
N VAL A 212 -13.99 11.16 -5.87
CA VAL A 212 -13.64 11.29 -7.30
C VAL A 212 -13.48 9.92 -7.97
N LEU A 213 -12.91 8.91 -7.29
CA LEU A 213 -12.85 7.54 -7.80
C LEU A 213 -14.25 6.95 -7.97
N ILE A 214 -15.11 7.02 -6.95
CA ILE A 214 -16.49 6.51 -6.98
C ILE A 214 -17.24 7.11 -8.17
N GLU A 215 -17.17 8.43 -8.36
CA GLU A 215 -17.81 9.10 -9.49
C GLU A 215 -17.18 8.72 -10.84
N THR A 216 -15.89 8.38 -10.86
CA THR A 216 -15.23 7.86 -12.07
C THR A 216 -15.78 6.49 -12.43
N LEU A 217 -15.84 5.56 -11.48
CA LEU A 217 -16.40 4.23 -11.70
C LEU A 217 -17.87 4.31 -12.15
N THR A 218 -18.65 5.20 -11.53
CA THR A 218 -20.05 5.46 -11.92
C THR A 218 -20.16 6.07 -13.32
N ALA A 219 -19.31 7.02 -13.68
CA ALA A 219 -19.27 7.61 -15.03
C ALA A 219 -18.90 6.57 -16.10
N LEU A 220 -18.13 5.55 -15.73
CA LEU A 220 -17.81 4.40 -16.59
C LEU A 220 -18.94 3.35 -16.63
N GLY A 221 -20.04 3.56 -15.90
CA GLY A 221 -21.27 2.76 -15.96
C GLY A 221 -21.47 1.75 -14.82
N ALA A 222 -20.62 1.75 -13.80
CA ALA A 222 -20.75 0.82 -12.66
C ALA A 222 -21.93 1.19 -11.74
N ASP A 223 -22.54 0.17 -11.16
CA ASP A 223 -23.39 0.25 -9.96
C ASP A 223 -22.49 0.04 -8.73
N VAL A 224 -22.28 1.11 -7.97
CA VAL A 224 -21.24 1.17 -6.92
C VAL A 224 -21.88 1.21 -5.52
N ARG A 225 -21.25 0.51 -4.56
CA ARG A 225 -21.50 0.63 -3.12
C ARG A 225 -20.17 0.81 -2.41
N TRP A 226 -20.14 1.57 -1.31
CA TRP A 226 -18.87 1.96 -0.67
C TRP A 226 -18.89 1.87 0.84
N VAL A 227 -17.77 1.44 1.42
CA VAL A 227 -17.45 1.51 2.85
C VAL A 227 -16.04 2.07 3.04
N SER A 228 -15.73 2.54 4.23
CA SER A 228 -14.36 2.86 4.61
C SER A 228 -13.60 1.61 5.05
N CYS A 229 -12.29 1.63 4.91
CA CYS A 229 -11.39 0.57 5.41
C CYS A 229 -10.72 0.95 6.75
N ASN A 230 -11.19 2.00 7.42
CA ASN A 230 -10.66 2.44 8.72
C ASN A 230 -11.69 3.31 9.45
N ILE A 231 -11.87 3.06 10.75
CA ILE A 231 -12.87 3.72 11.59
C ILE A 231 -12.68 5.23 11.77
N PHE A 232 -11.50 5.80 11.49
CA PHE A 232 -11.22 7.23 11.67
C PHE A 232 -10.93 7.99 10.38
N SER A 233 -10.89 7.31 9.22
CA SER A 233 -10.44 7.92 7.97
C SER A 233 -11.53 8.58 7.15
N THR A 234 -12.80 8.32 7.43
CA THR A 234 -13.92 8.90 6.69
C THR A 234 -13.94 10.43 6.83
N GLN A 235 -14.15 11.11 5.71
CA GLN A 235 -14.53 12.51 5.66
C GLN A 235 -16.04 12.59 5.46
N ASP A 236 -16.78 12.91 6.52
CA ASP A 236 -18.25 12.84 6.55
C ASP A 236 -18.91 13.67 5.47
N HIS A 237 -18.34 14.82 5.12
CA HIS A 237 -18.82 15.67 4.02
C HIS A 237 -18.62 15.01 2.63
N ALA A 238 -17.58 14.22 2.43
CA ALA A 238 -17.37 13.46 1.20
C ALA A 238 -18.42 12.34 1.09
N ALA A 239 -18.63 11.59 2.17
CA ALA A 239 -19.67 10.55 2.24
C ALA A 239 -21.06 11.13 1.97
N ALA A 240 -21.40 12.25 2.60
CA ALA A 240 -22.66 12.95 2.39
C ALA A 240 -22.85 13.39 0.94
N ALA A 241 -21.82 13.99 0.31
CA ALA A 241 -21.89 14.44 -1.07
C ALA A 241 -22.12 13.29 -2.07
N ILE A 242 -21.49 12.15 -1.84
CA ILE A 242 -21.64 10.97 -2.69
C ILE A 242 -23.03 10.35 -2.53
N VAL A 243 -23.56 10.29 -1.33
CA VAL A 243 -24.93 9.78 -1.07
C VAL A 243 -25.98 10.70 -1.66
N VAL A 244 -25.85 12.01 -1.47
CA VAL A 244 -26.81 12.99 -2.01
C VAL A 244 -26.75 13.02 -3.55
N GLY A 245 -25.56 12.94 -4.12
CA GLY A 245 -25.38 12.95 -5.58
C GLY A 245 -25.94 14.20 -6.25
N THR A 246 -26.84 14.03 -7.21
CA THR A 246 -27.58 15.11 -7.88
C THR A 246 -28.92 15.45 -7.22
N GLY A 247 -29.28 14.75 -6.15
CA GLY A 247 -30.51 14.95 -5.38
C GLY A 247 -30.39 16.05 -4.34
N THR A 248 -31.13 15.88 -3.25
CA THR A 248 -31.06 16.72 -2.04
C THR A 248 -30.87 15.85 -0.81
N PRO A 249 -30.49 16.42 0.35
CA PRO A 249 -30.40 15.66 1.60
C PRO A 249 -31.71 14.90 1.96
N GLU A 250 -32.88 15.46 1.62
CA GLU A 250 -34.19 14.85 1.85
C GLU A 250 -34.54 13.78 0.80
N ASN A 251 -33.94 13.84 -0.38
CA ASN A 251 -34.18 12.90 -1.46
C ASN A 251 -32.85 12.57 -2.18
N PRO A 252 -31.95 11.82 -1.54
CA PRO A 252 -30.65 11.47 -2.10
C PRO A 252 -30.78 10.51 -3.30
N THR A 253 -29.95 10.73 -4.31
CA THR A 253 -29.96 9.97 -5.58
C THR A 253 -28.58 9.49 -6.00
N GLY A 254 -27.61 9.59 -5.09
CA GLY A 254 -26.23 9.23 -5.38
C GLY A 254 -25.91 7.77 -5.08
N VAL A 255 -24.64 7.52 -4.80
CA VAL A 255 -24.11 6.18 -4.54
C VAL A 255 -24.30 5.82 -3.06
N PRO A 256 -24.76 4.58 -2.75
CA PRO A 256 -24.82 4.09 -1.39
C PRO A 256 -23.44 4.06 -0.70
N VAL A 257 -23.31 4.77 0.41
CA VAL A 257 -22.13 4.78 1.27
C VAL A 257 -22.52 4.36 2.67
N TYR A 258 -21.71 3.51 3.30
CA TYR A 258 -21.84 3.10 4.69
C TYR A 258 -20.53 3.45 5.39
N ALA A 259 -20.38 4.70 5.82
CA ALA A 259 -19.16 5.18 6.47
C ALA A 259 -19.37 6.50 7.19
N TRP A 260 -18.75 6.65 8.36
CA TRP A 260 -18.61 7.91 9.09
C TRP A 260 -17.35 7.92 9.96
N LYS A 261 -16.88 9.08 10.33
CA LYS A 261 -15.70 9.19 11.18
C LYS A 261 -16.04 8.80 12.62
N GLY A 262 -15.27 7.88 13.20
CA GLY A 262 -15.45 7.43 14.56
C GLY A 262 -16.44 6.27 14.72
N GLU A 263 -16.54 5.40 13.71
CA GLU A 263 -17.21 4.10 13.82
C GLU A 263 -16.61 3.29 14.96
N THR A 264 -17.44 2.49 15.63
CA THR A 264 -16.97 1.39 16.46
C THR A 264 -16.58 0.20 15.58
N LEU A 265 -15.86 -0.78 16.11
CA LEU A 265 -15.52 -2.00 15.35
C LEU A 265 -16.78 -2.76 14.89
N ASP A 266 -17.81 -2.84 15.74
CA ASP A 266 -19.10 -3.46 15.37
C ASP A 266 -19.77 -2.72 14.19
N GLU A 267 -19.78 -1.38 14.24
CA GLU A 267 -20.34 -0.55 13.17
C GLU A 267 -19.55 -0.69 11.86
N TYR A 268 -18.23 -0.72 11.93
CA TYR A 268 -17.34 -0.89 10.79
C TYR A 268 -17.57 -2.23 10.06
N TRP A 269 -17.56 -3.34 10.79
CA TRP A 269 -17.80 -4.66 10.19
C TRP A 269 -19.23 -4.86 9.74
N TRP A 270 -20.20 -4.24 10.43
CA TRP A 270 -21.58 -4.16 9.95
C TRP A 270 -21.67 -3.40 8.62
N CYS A 271 -21.02 -2.25 8.48
CA CYS A 271 -20.97 -1.48 7.23
C CYS A 271 -20.41 -2.32 6.08
N THR A 272 -19.31 -3.03 6.31
CA THR A 272 -18.68 -3.94 5.33
C THR A 272 -19.67 -5.04 4.90
N ASP A 273 -20.36 -5.69 5.85
CA ASP A 273 -21.39 -6.70 5.56
C ASP A 273 -22.55 -6.13 4.73
N GLN A 274 -23.00 -4.89 5.04
CA GLN A 274 -24.11 -4.25 4.31
C GLN A 274 -23.73 -3.90 2.86
N ALA A 275 -22.53 -3.39 2.62
CA ALA A 275 -22.10 -2.99 1.28
C ALA A 275 -21.98 -4.17 0.31
N LEU A 276 -21.71 -5.37 0.81
CA LEU A 276 -21.59 -6.59 0.01
C LEU A 276 -22.93 -7.11 -0.55
N THR A 277 -24.08 -6.47 -0.23
CA THR A 277 -25.40 -6.96 -0.68
C THR A 277 -26.15 -5.87 -1.40
N TRP A 278 -26.57 -6.14 -2.63
CA TRP A 278 -27.45 -5.28 -3.41
C TRP A 278 -28.93 -5.51 -3.03
N PRO A 279 -29.85 -4.57 -3.32
CA PRO A 279 -31.28 -4.72 -3.01
C PRO A 279 -31.95 -5.95 -3.65
N ASP A 280 -31.39 -6.47 -4.76
CA ASP A 280 -31.86 -7.69 -5.42
C ASP A 280 -31.31 -8.98 -4.79
N GLY A 281 -30.57 -8.87 -3.69
CA GLY A 281 -29.96 -9.98 -2.98
C GLY A 281 -28.64 -10.50 -3.58
N SER A 282 -28.17 -9.91 -4.69
CA SER A 282 -26.90 -10.30 -5.28
C SER A 282 -25.70 -9.65 -4.56
N GLY A 283 -24.50 -10.18 -4.81
CA GLY A 283 -23.22 -9.59 -4.42
C GLY A 283 -22.57 -8.75 -5.53
N PRO A 284 -21.33 -8.31 -5.31
CA PRO A 284 -20.53 -7.57 -6.28
C PRO A 284 -20.01 -8.46 -7.42
N ASP A 285 -19.76 -7.86 -8.61
CA ASP A 285 -18.97 -8.46 -9.68
C ASP A 285 -17.46 -8.28 -9.46
N SER A 286 -17.05 -7.23 -8.74
CA SER A 286 -15.64 -6.99 -8.37
C SER A 286 -15.51 -6.12 -7.12
N ILE A 287 -14.31 -6.10 -6.57
CA ILE A 287 -13.98 -5.43 -5.31
C ILE A 287 -12.83 -4.44 -5.56
N VAL A 288 -12.95 -3.24 -5.03
CA VAL A 288 -11.83 -2.31 -4.78
C VAL A 288 -11.54 -2.38 -3.29
N ASP A 289 -10.41 -2.91 -2.89
CA ASP A 289 -10.09 -3.13 -1.47
C ASP A 289 -8.81 -2.39 -1.06
N ASP A 290 -8.72 -2.06 0.21
CA ASP A 290 -7.59 -1.39 0.83
C ASP A 290 -7.36 -1.98 2.24
N GLY A 291 -6.44 -2.93 2.33
CA GLY A 291 -6.19 -3.77 3.49
C GLY A 291 -6.85 -5.15 3.41
N GLY A 292 -7.72 -5.37 2.43
CA GLY A 292 -8.32 -6.67 2.13
C GLY A 292 -9.43 -7.09 3.09
N ASP A 293 -10.15 -6.17 3.76
CA ASP A 293 -11.16 -6.52 4.76
C ASP A 293 -12.46 -7.03 4.13
N ALA A 294 -12.93 -6.42 3.04
CA ALA A 294 -14.07 -6.97 2.29
C ALA A 294 -13.74 -8.35 1.71
N THR A 295 -12.53 -8.51 1.17
CA THR A 295 -12.01 -9.79 0.67
C THR A 295 -11.93 -10.84 1.78
N LEU A 296 -11.41 -10.48 2.96
CA LEU A 296 -11.33 -11.36 4.13
C LEU A 296 -12.72 -11.85 4.55
N LEU A 297 -13.68 -10.93 4.67
CA LEU A 297 -15.03 -11.28 5.11
C LEU A 297 -15.69 -12.30 4.18
N ILE A 298 -15.48 -12.18 2.85
CA ILE A 298 -15.98 -13.13 1.85
C ILE A 298 -15.29 -14.50 1.98
N HIS A 299 -13.95 -14.52 2.10
CA HIS A 299 -13.18 -15.76 2.22
C HIS A 299 -13.56 -16.54 3.49
N MET A 300 -13.59 -15.87 4.64
CA MET A 300 -14.03 -16.48 5.90
C MET A 300 -15.50 -16.91 5.84
N GLY A 301 -16.35 -16.10 5.19
CA GLY A 301 -17.75 -16.43 4.99
C GLY A 301 -17.94 -17.74 4.23
N VAL A 302 -17.24 -17.92 3.11
CA VAL A 302 -17.25 -19.18 2.32
C VAL A 302 -16.73 -20.35 3.15
N GLU A 303 -15.64 -20.14 3.90
CA GLU A 303 -15.06 -21.17 4.77
C GLU A 303 -16.06 -21.63 5.83
N TYR A 304 -16.71 -20.71 6.55
CA TYR A 304 -17.62 -21.06 7.65
C TYR A 304 -18.99 -21.51 7.19
N GLU A 305 -19.51 -21.04 6.05
CA GLU A 305 -20.68 -21.64 5.41
C GLU A 305 -20.42 -23.10 5.01
N THR A 306 -19.25 -23.37 4.43
CA THR A 306 -18.84 -24.73 4.03
C THR A 306 -18.64 -25.63 5.25
N ALA A 307 -18.04 -25.11 6.32
CA ALA A 307 -17.86 -25.83 7.59
C ALA A 307 -19.16 -26.02 8.37
N GLY A 308 -20.20 -25.24 8.07
CA GLY A 308 -21.51 -25.27 8.75
C GLY A 308 -21.52 -24.64 10.13
N ALA A 309 -20.42 -23.98 10.56
CA ALA A 309 -20.32 -23.32 11.86
C ALA A 309 -19.28 -22.21 11.83
N VAL A 310 -19.56 -21.10 12.53
CA VAL A 310 -18.60 -20.03 12.81
C VAL A 310 -17.95 -20.29 14.19
N PRO A 311 -16.63 -20.37 14.32
CA PRO A 311 -15.95 -20.58 15.60
C PRO A 311 -16.18 -19.42 16.57
N SER A 312 -15.91 -19.63 17.86
CA SER A 312 -15.83 -18.55 18.85
C SER A 312 -14.39 -18.06 18.95
N ALA A 313 -14.22 -16.75 19.21
CA ALA A 313 -12.91 -16.19 19.49
C ALA A 313 -12.30 -16.83 20.75
N GLY A 314 -11.01 -17.10 20.70
CA GLY A 314 -10.22 -17.57 21.83
C GLY A 314 -9.76 -16.42 22.74
N PRO A 315 -9.19 -16.71 23.92
CA PRO A 315 -8.75 -15.67 24.87
C PRO A 315 -7.53 -14.86 24.40
N GLU A 316 -6.81 -15.34 23.41
CA GLU A 316 -5.63 -14.68 22.81
C GLU A 316 -5.95 -13.94 21.51
N ASP A 317 -7.18 -14.08 21.00
CA ASP A 317 -7.61 -13.41 19.77
C ASP A 317 -7.86 -11.91 20.04
N SER A 318 -7.72 -11.09 19.00
CA SER A 318 -8.02 -9.67 19.09
C SER A 318 -9.53 -9.42 19.25
N GLU A 319 -9.88 -8.28 19.84
CA GLU A 319 -11.26 -7.81 19.92
C GLU A 319 -11.91 -7.74 18.53
N GLU A 320 -11.17 -7.20 17.54
CA GLU A 320 -11.64 -7.09 16.17
C GLU A 320 -11.95 -8.45 15.55
N TYR A 321 -11.11 -9.46 15.76
CA TYR A 321 -11.39 -10.81 15.26
C TYR A 321 -12.69 -11.38 15.86
N GLY A 322 -12.93 -11.11 17.14
CA GLY A 322 -14.21 -11.44 17.78
C GLY A 322 -15.41 -10.82 17.08
N VAL A 323 -15.32 -9.52 16.74
CA VAL A 323 -16.37 -8.78 16.01
C VAL A 323 -16.60 -9.33 14.62
N ILE A 324 -15.51 -9.69 13.88
CA ILE A 324 -15.62 -10.35 12.57
C ILE A 324 -16.42 -11.65 12.66
N LEU A 325 -16.11 -12.49 13.64
CA LEU A 325 -16.82 -13.76 13.84
C LEU A 325 -18.31 -13.55 14.18
N GLU A 326 -18.64 -12.55 15.01
CA GLU A 326 -20.05 -12.22 15.30
C GLU A 326 -20.78 -11.70 14.06
N THR A 327 -20.13 -10.83 13.26
CA THR A 327 -20.69 -10.31 12.00
C THR A 327 -20.97 -11.46 11.03
N LEU A 328 -20.02 -12.38 10.86
CA LEU A 328 -20.21 -13.58 10.01
C LEU A 328 -21.31 -14.48 10.53
N ARG A 329 -21.39 -14.68 11.85
CA ARG A 329 -22.46 -15.50 12.49
C ARG A 329 -23.82 -14.91 12.22
N ALA A 330 -23.97 -13.58 12.39
CA ALA A 330 -25.21 -12.87 12.11
C ALA A 330 -25.57 -12.92 10.61
N SER A 331 -24.58 -12.76 9.74
CA SER A 331 -24.77 -12.83 8.29
C SER A 331 -25.22 -14.21 7.81
N ILE A 332 -24.51 -15.27 8.22
CA ILE A 332 -24.82 -16.67 7.87
C ILE A 332 -26.15 -17.13 8.48
N ALA A 333 -26.54 -16.60 9.65
CA ALA A 333 -27.84 -16.89 10.23
C ALA A 333 -29.01 -16.33 9.37
N ARG A 334 -28.80 -15.21 8.68
CA ARG A 334 -29.76 -14.61 7.74
C ARG A 334 -29.88 -15.39 6.44
N ASP A 335 -28.73 -15.78 5.87
CA ASP A 335 -28.64 -16.56 4.64
C ASP A 335 -27.43 -17.51 4.72
N LYS A 336 -27.71 -18.81 4.75
CA LYS A 336 -26.71 -19.88 4.95
C LYS A 336 -25.83 -20.16 3.71
N THR A 337 -26.12 -19.52 2.60
CA THR A 337 -25.45 -19.75 1.31
C THR A 337 -24.98 -18.45 0.66
N ARG A 338 -25.06 -17.34 1.38
CA ARG A 338 -24.78 -16.03 0.85
C ARG A 338 -23.39 -15.92 0.24
N PHE A 339 -22.35 -16.28 0.98
CA PHE A 339 -20.95 -16.14 0.55
C PHE A 339 -20.57 -17.19 -0.50
N THR A 340 -21.02 -18.42 -0.31
CA THR A 340 -20.79 -19.51 -1.29
C THR A 340 -21.53 -19.29 -2.62
N THR A 341 -22.64 -18.54 -2.59
CA THR A 341 -23.35 -18.11 -3.81
C THR A 341 -22.67 -16.90 -4.45
N MET A 342 -22.20 -15.92 -3.65
CA MET A 342 -21.61 -14.67 -4.09
C MET A 342 -20.23 -14.89 -4.73
N ALA A 343 -19.32 -15.59 -4.06
CA ALA A 343 -17.92 -15.70 -4.43
C ALA A 343 -17.66 -16.14 -5.87
N PRO A 344 -18.39 -17.12 -6.47
CA PRO A 344 -18.18 -17.53 -7.86
C PRO A 344 -18.53 -16.46 -8.91
N HIS A 345 -19.28 -15.42 -8.54
CA HIS A 345 -19.65 -14.33 -9.44
C HIS A 345 -18.61 -13.20 -9.46
N ILE A 346 -17.77 -13.10 -8.43
CA ILE A 346 -16.71 -12.09 -8.32
C ILE A 346 -15.63 -12.38 -9.37
N LYS A 347 -15.37 -11.40 -10.23
CA LYS A 347 -14.38 -11.48 -11.31
C LYS A 347 -12.97 -11.17 -10.85
N GLY A 348 -12.86 -10.48 -9.71
CA GLY A 348 -11.58 -10.21 -9.06
C GLY A 348 -11.64 -9.07 -8.06
N VAL A 349 -10.53 -8.92 -7.34
CA VAL A 349 -10.28 -7.82 -6.42
C VAL A 349 -9.07 -7.01 -6.90
N THR A 350 -9.10 -5.69 -6.66
CA THR A 350 -7.97 -4.80 -6.86
C THR A 350 -7.57 -4.20 -5.53
N GLU A 351 -6.32 -4.47 -5.10
CA GLU A 351 -5.84 -4.16 -3.75
C GLU A 351 -4.90 -2.96 -3.75
N GLU A 352 -5.19 -1.99 -2.90
CA GLU A 352 -4.49 -0.70 -2.81
C GLU A 352 -3.21 -0.77 -1.98
N THR A 353 -3.17 -1.57 -0.91
CA THR A 353 -2.11 -1.43 0.10
C THR A 353 -1.31 -2.71 0.34
N THR A 354 -0.06 -2.54 0.79
CA THR A 354 0.88 -3.63 1.06
C THR A 354 0.30 -4.71 1.97
N THR A 355 -0.45 -4.32 3.00
CA THR A 355 -0.99 -5.27 3.97
C THR A 355 -2.06 -6.18 3.36
N GLY A 356 -2.97 -5.62 2.57
CA GLY A 356 -3.96 -6.42 1.84
C GLY A 356 -3.31 -7.32 0.80
N VAL A 357 -2.25 -6.83 0.12
CA VAL A 357 -1.45 -7.65 -0.81
C VAL A 357 -0.81 -8.85 -0.12
N HIS A 358 -0.28 -8.71 1.11
CA HIS A 358 0.24 -9.84 1.88
C HIS A 358 -0.85 -10.87 2.18
N ARG A 359 -2.05 -10.42 2.55
CA ARG A 359 -3.22 -11.28 2.78
C ARG A 359 -3.64 -12.05 1.51
N LEU A 360 -3.62 -11.37 0.36
CA LEU A 360 -3.90 -12.02 -0.93
C LEU A 360 -2.86 -13.08 -1.29
N TYR A 361 -1.58 -12.81 -1.08
CA TYR A 361 -0.52 -13.81 -1.27
C TYR A 361 -0.65 -14.99 -0.30
N GLU A 362 -1.06 -14.76 0.95
CA GLU A 362 -1.34 -15.85 1.90
C GLU A 362 -2.47 -16.74 1.38
N PHE A 363 -3.60 -16.17 0.94
CA PHE A 363 -4.68 -16.94 0.33
C PHE A 363 -4.22 -17.70 -0.91
N ALA A 364 -3.46 -17.08 -1.79
CA ALA A 364 -2.94 -17.72 -3.00
C ALA A 364 -1.99 -18.88 -2.67
N ASN A 365 -1.02 -18.67 -1.76
CA ASN A 365 -0.03 -19.67 -1.37
C ASN A 365 -0.65 -20.87 -0.64
N THR A 366 -1.76 -20.66 0.07
CA THR A 366 -2.51 -21.72 0.76
C THR A 366 -3.62 -22.35 -0.10
N GLY A 367 -3.76 -21.93 -1.35
CA GLY A 367 -4.78 -22.42 -2.28
C GLY A 367 -6.21 -22.01 -1.91
N ARG A 368 -6.36 -20.97 -1.08
CA ARG A 368 -7.66 -20.46 -0.60
C ARG A 368 -8.19 -19.27 -1.38
N LEU A 369 -7.40 -18.67 -2.28
CA LEU A 369 -7.83 -17.51 -3.06
C LEU A 369 -9.01 -17.86 -3.96
N LEU A 370 -10.15 -17.21 -3.75
CA LEU A 370 -11.42 -17.56 -4.40
C LEU A 370 -11.60 -16.95 -5.80
N PHE A 371 -10.90 -15.88 -6.11
CA PHE A 371 -10.98 -15.13 -7.36
C PHE A 371 -9.64 -14.43 -7.68
N PRO A 372 -9.40 -14.01 -8.93
CA PRO A 372 -8.20 -13.27 -9.31
C PRO A 372 -8.00 -11.99 -8.49
N ALA A 373 -6.76 -11.63 -8.23
CA ALA A 373 -6.41 -10.41 -7.53
C ALA A 373 -5.38 -9.59 -8.31
N ILE A 374 -5.59 -8.27 -8.45
CA ILE A 374 -4.59 -7.34 -8.97
C ILE A 374 -4.01 -6.55 -7.80
N ASN A 375 -2.73 -6.73 -7.58
CA ASN A 375 -1.91 -5.96 -6.67
C ASN A 375 -1.61 -4.59 -7.29
N VAL A 376 -2.44 -3.60 -7.00
CA VAL A 376 -2.25 -2.22 -7.45
C VAL A 376 -1.13 -1.54 -6.67
N ASN A 377 -0.93 -1.91 -5.40
CA ASN A 377 0.14 -1.34 -4.58
C ASN A 377 1.52 -1.42 -5.24
N ASP A 378 1.82 -2.51 -5.97
CA ASP A 378 3.12 -2.72 -6.59
C ASP A 378 3.25 -2.13 -8.00
N SER A 379 2.22 -1.50 -8.54
CA SER A 379 2.36 -0.61 -9.69
C SER A 379 3.34 0.51 -9.32
N VAL A 380 4.29 0.83 -10.20
CA VAL A 380 5.34 1.81 -9.88
C VAL A 380 4.75 3.20 -9.67
N THR A 381 3.76 3.58 -10.48
CA THR A 381 3.02 4.84 -10.34
C THR A 381 2.12 4.89 -9.11
N LYS A 382 1.97 3.77 -8.37
CA LYS A 382 1.37 3.72 -7.04
C LYS A 382 2.47 3.72 -5.98
N SER A 383 3.28 2.66 -5.88
CA SER A 383 4.22 2.47 -4.77
C SER A 383 5.28 3.56 -4.65
N LYS A 384 5.80 4.06 -5.77
CA LYS A 384 6.84 5.12 -5.78
C LYS A 384 6.27 6.53 -5.72
N PHE A 385 4.95 6.68 -5.80
CA PHE A 385 4.25 7.98 -5.73
C PHE A 385 3.43 8.09 -4.44
N ASP A 386 2.42 7.28 -4.27
CA ASP A 386 1.53 7.26 -3.11
C ASP A 386 2.33 6.96 -1.82
N ASN A 387 2.95 5.79 -1.72
CA ASN A 387 3.64 5.38 -0.50
C ASN A 387 4.79 6.34 -0.15
N LYS A 388 5.46 6.95 -1.14
CA LYS A 388 6.56 7.87 -0.91
C LYS A 388 6.10 9.33 -0.79
N TYR A 389 5.52 9.90 -1.85
CA TYR A 389 5.17 11.32 -1.90
C TYR A 389 3.90 11.63 -1.13
N GLY A 390 2.95 10.69 -1.07
CA GLY A 390 1.76 10.80 -0.23
C GLY A 390 2.12 10.91 1.25
N CYS A 391 2.94 9.99 1.75
CA CYS A 391 3.42 10.02 3.13
C CYS A 391 4.33 11.23 3.41
N ARG A 392 5.17 11.63 2.44
CA ARG A 392 5.98 12.83 2.54
C ARG A 392 5.15 14.09 2.79
N HIS A 393 3.99 14.21 2.16
CA HIS A 393 3.06 15.32 2.35
C HIS A 393 2.26 15.17 3.64
N SER A 394 1.60 14.03 3.83
CA SER A 394 0.55 13.85 4.84
C SER A 394 1.06 13.61 6.25
N LEU A 395 2.29 13.07 6.45
CA LEU A 395 2.87 12.90 7.78
C LEU A 395 3.00 14.23 8.53
N VAL A 396 3.60 15.23 7.88
CA VAL A 396 3.82 16.54 8.49
C VAL A 396 2.50 17.26 8.70
N ASP A 397 1.54 17.12 7.79
CA ASP A 397 0.17 17.64 7.97
C ASP A 397 -0.48 17.05 9.21
N GLY A 398 -0.43 15.72 9.39
CA GLY A 398 -0.97 15.04 10.57
C GLY A 398 -0.29 15.48 11.87
N LEU A 399 1.03 15.54 11.91
CA LEU A 399 1.78 16.00 13.07
C LEU A 399 1.44 17.45 13.45
N ASN A 400 1.39 18.36 12.48
CA ASN A 400 1.08 19.77 12.71
C ASN A 400 -0.34 19.97 13.23
N ARG A 401 -1.33 19.34 12.61
CA ARG A 401 -2.74 19.43 13.07
C ARG A 401 -2.95 18.78 14.44
N ALA A 402 -2.28 17.67 14.70
CA ALA A 402 -2.38 16.97 15.97
C ALA A 402 -1.78 17.76 17.13
N THR A 403 -0.59 18.32 16.96
CA THR A 403 0.23 18.76 18.08
C THR A 403 0.64 20.23 18.03
N ASP A 404 0.63 20.84 16.84
CA ASP A 404 1.13 22.22 16.63
C ASP A 404 2.57 22.45 17.16
N VAL A 405 3.36 21.35 17.26
CA VAL A 405 4.73 21.43 17.72
C VAL A 405 5.68 21.86 16.60
N MET A 406 6.69 22.63 16.94
CA MET A 406 7.76 22.95 16.01
C MET A 406 8.60 21.69 15.76
N ILE A 407 8.57 21.16 14.52
CA ILE A 407 9.34 19.97 14.10
C ILE A 407 10.85 20.30 14.01
N GLY A 408 11.20 21.51 13.58
CA GLY A 408 12.56 21.95 13.44
C GLY A 408 13.35 21.83 14.75
N GLY A 409 14.57 21.25 14.68
CA GLY A 409 15.45 21.04 15.82
C GLY A 409 15.15 19.80 16.66
N LYS A 410 13.99 19.15 16.50
CA LYS A 410 13.66 17.90 17.18
C LYS A 410 14.42 16.71 16.57
N VAL A 411 14.56 15.65 17.35
CA VAL A 411 15.01 14.35 16.84
C VAL A 411 13.77 13.54 16.44
N ALA A 412 13.67 13.24 15.17
CA ALA A 412 12.61 12.39 14.63
C ALA A 412 13.16 11.01 14.31
N VAL A 413 12.57 9.98 14.91
CA VAL A 413 12.92 8.58 14.73
C VAL A 413 11.91 7.96 13.76
N VAL A 414 12.37 7.55 12.59
CA VAL A 414 11.54 6.88 11.57
C VAL A 414 11.86 5.38 11.62
N CYS A 415 10.87 4.59 12.00
CA CYS A 415 11.01 3.14 12.09
C CYS A 415 10.63 2.52 10.74
N GLY A 416 11.64 2.11 9.96
CA GLY A 416 11.53 1.63 8.59
C GLY A 416 12.02 2.64 7.55
N TYR A 417 12.65 2.14 6.46
CA TYR A 417 13.13 2.97 5.34
C TYR A 417 12.74 2.38 3.97
N GLY A 418 11.56 1.78 3.90
CA GLY A 418 10.83 1.49 2.66
C GLY A 418 10.32 2.78 2.01
N ASP A 419 9.40 2.70 1.05
CA ASP A 419 8.89 3.89 0.34
C ASP A 419 8.20 4.89 1.31
N VAL A 420 7.40 4.39 2.26
CA VAL A 420 6.76 5.20 3.31
C VAL A 420 7.80 5.87 4.21
N GLY A 421 8.80 5.11 4.68
CA GLY A 421 9.87 5.63 5.54
C GLY A 421 10.72 6.68 4.84
N LYS A 422 11.07 6.48 3.56
CA LYS A 422 11.81 7.45 2.74
C LYS A 422 11.07 8.78 2.62
N GLY A 423 9.79 8.73 2.27
CA GLY A 423 8.96 9.93 2.19
C GLY A 423 8.84 10.65 3.53
N SER A 424 8.59 9.91 4.60
CA SER A 424 8.49 10.41 5.97
C SER A 424 9.77 11.08 6.44
N ALA A 425 10.91 10.41 6.27
CA ALA A 425 12.22 10.94 6.65
C ALA A 425 12.58 12.22 5.87
N GLU A 426 12.28 12.23 4.56
CA GLU A 426 12.54 13.39 3.70
C GLU A 426 11.73 14.61 4.13
N SER A 427 10.45 14.46 4.46
CA SER A 427 9.60 15.57 4.90
C SER A 427 10.00 16.10 6.27
N LEU A 428 10.28 15.22 7.24
CA LEU A 428 10.74 15.63 8.58
C LEU A 428 12.07 16.37 8.51
N ARG A 429 13.03 15.89 7.70
CA ARG A 429 14.29 16.59 7.44
C ARG A 429 14.06 17.94 6.76
N GLY A 430 13.11 18.00 5.80
CA GLY A 430 12.70 19.24 5.13
C GLY A 430 12.13 20.29 6.08
N GLN A 431 11.51 19.88 7.19
CA GLN A 431 11.04 20.74 8.28
C GLN A 431 12.15 21.08 9.29
N GLY A 432 13.38 20.63 9.07
CA GLY A 432 14.52 20.92 9.95
C GLY A 432 14.68 19.99 11.14
N ALA A 433 14.03 18.81 11.14
CA ALA A 433 14.28 17.78 12.13
C ALA A 433 15.65 17.13 11.92
N ARG A 434 16.24 16.63 13.00
CA ARG A 434 17.35 15.69 12.99
C ARG A 434 16.78 14.29 12.88
N VAL A 435 16.77 13.74 11.67
CA VAL A 435 16.14 12.43 11.40
C VAL A 435 17.14 11.31 11.65
N VAL A 436 16.70 10.31 12.40
CA VAL A 436 17.36 9.01 12.54
C VAL A 436 16.41 7.91 12.08
N VAL A 437 16.95 6.80 11.61
CA VAL A 437 16.19 5.70 11.04
C VAL A 437 16.51 4.41 11.78
N THR A 438 15.49 3.59 12.00
CA THR A 438 15.68 2.18 12.39
C THR A 438 15.27 1.28 11.24
N GLU A 439 16.04 0.24 10.92
CA GLU A 439 15.77 -0.61 9.76
C GLU A 439 16.32 -2.01 9.96
N VAL A 440 15.62 -3.01 9.44
CA VAL A 440 16.03 -4.43 9.48
C VAL A 440 16.59 -4.90 8.14
N ASP A 441 16.15 -4.32 7.02
CA ASP A 441 16.68 -4.62 5.69
C ASP A 441 18.02 -3.91 5.49
N PRO A 442 19.13 -4.65 5.29
CA PRO A 442 20.45 -4.04 5.11
C PRO A 442 20.56 -3.16 3.87
N ILE A 443 19.75 -3.39 2.83
CA ILE A 443 19.74 -2.54 1.62
C ILE A 443 19.08 -1.21 1.94
N CYS A 444 17.92 -1.22 2.57
CA CYS A 444 17.23 0.00 2.99
C CYS A 444 18.05 0.79 4.03
N ALA A 445 18.68 0.10 4.99
CA ALA A 445 19.59 0.72 5.96
C ALA A 445 20.78 1.41 5.28
N LEU A 446 21.40 0.74 4.29
CA LEU A 446 22.49 1.33 3.51
C LEU A 446 22.02 2.55 2.70
N GLN A 447 20.82 2.49 2.09
CA GLN A 447 20.23 3.63 1.40
C GLN A 447 20.03 4.82 2.36
N ALA A 448 19.49 4.59 3.55
CA ALA A 448 19.32 5.63 4.57
C ALA A 448 20.65 6.30 4.93
N ALA A 449 21.71 5.50 5.12
CA ALA A 449 23.05 6.00 5.39
C ALA A 449 23.62 6.81 4.23
N MET A 450 23.41 6.37 2.98
CA MET A 450 23.85 7.11 1.77
C MET A 450 23.06 8.40 1.56
N ASP A 451 21.80 8.46 2.01
CA ASP A 451 20.97 9.67 2.01
C ASP A 451 21.36 10.64 3.15
N GLY A 452 22.41 10.29 3.93
CA GLY A 452 22.97 11.12 4.99
C GLY A 452 22.20 11.05 6.31
N LEU A 453 21.44 9.98 6.54
CA LEU A 453 20.72 9.72 7.78
C LEU A 453 21.52 8.79 8.69
N GLN A 454 21.41 8.98 9.99
CA GLN A 454 21.96 8.06 10.96
C GLN A 454 21.01 6.85 11.09
N VAL A 455 21.54 5.63 10.95
CA VAL A 455 20.83 4.39 11.19
C VAL A 455 21.21 3.88 12.58
N VAL A 456 20.19 3.63 13.41
CA VAL A 456 20.36 3.22 14.82
C VAL A 456 19.35 2.11 15.16
N THR A 457 19.50 1.48 16.29
CA THR A 457 18.44 0.66 16.87
C THR A 457 17.41 1.53 17.58
N LEU A 458 16.17 1.05 17.70
CA LEU A 458 15.14 1.76 18.46
C LEU A 458 15.59 1.98 19.93
N GLU A 459 16.23 0.98 20.53
CA GLU A 459 16.77 1.04 21.90
C GLU A 459 17.73 2.21 22.10
N GLU A 460 18.60 2.49 21.14
CA GLU A 460 19.52 3.63 21.19
C GLU A 460 18.76 4.98 21.11
N ALA A 461 17.64 5.02 20.38
CA ALA A 461 16.89 6.26 20.13
C ALA A 461 15.91 6.64 21.26
N LEU A 462 15.46 5.69 22.10
CA LEU A 462 14.41 5.91 23.11
C LEU A 462 14.69 7.11 24.04
N SER A 463 15.95 7.29 24.46
CA SER A 463 16.31 8.31 25.45
C SER A 463 16.37 9.74 24.90
N TYR A 464 16.49 9.91 23.57
CA TYR A 464 16.71 11.22 22.97
C TYR A 464 15.71 11.59 21.86
N GLY A 465 14.93 10.61 21.35
CA GLY A 465 13.89 10.86 20.35
C GLY A 465 12.77 11.77 20.86
N ASP A 466 12.35 12.71 20.05
CA ASP A 466 11.22 13.60 20.31
C ASP A 466 9.94 13.15 19.62
N ILE A 467 10.07 12.61 18.39
CA ILE A 467 8.98 12.14 17.55
C ILE A 467 9.36 10.75 17.06
N PHE A 468 8.48 9.79 17.25
CA PHE A 468 8.63 8.42 16.78
C PHE A 468 7.52 8.12 15.79
N VAL A 469 7.89 7.67 14.58
CA VAL A 469 6.93 7.35 13.50
C VAL A 469 7.22 5.95 12.98
N THR A 470 6.24 5.05 13.10
CA THR A 470 6.33 3.71 12.51
C THR A 470 5.83 3.71 11.07
N THR A 471 6.52 2.95 10.18
CA THR A 471 6.34 2.99 8.72
C THR A 471 6.56 1.62 8.08
N THR A 472 6.43 0.52 8.85
CA THR A 472 6.95 -0.79 8.44
C THR A 472 5.90 -1.73 7.84
N GLY A 473 4.62 -1.54 8.16
CA GLY A 473 3.56 -2.51 7.85
C GLY A 473 3.71 -3.85 8.59
N ASN A 474 4.54 -3.90 9.65
CA ASN A 474 4.77 -5.06 10.49
C ASN A 474 4.00 -4.90 11.82
N LYS A 475 4.33 -5.65 12.84
CA LYS A 475 3.71 -5.57 14.17
C LYS A 475 4.74 -5.35 15.26
N ASP A 476 4.30 -4.83 16.41
CA ASP A 476 5.10 -4.69 17.65
C ASP A 476 6.44 -3.97 17.42
N ILE A 477 6.45 -2.95 16.56
CA ILE A 477 7.65 -2.15 16.28
C ILE A 477 8.02 -1.28 17.48
N ILE A 478 7.02 -0.75 18.19
CA ILE A 478 7.19 -0.01 19.45
C ILE A 478 6.35 -0.72 20.51
N SER A 479 7.03 -1.41 21.44
CA SER A 479 6.39 -2.10 22.56
C SER A 479 5.95 -1.14 23.67
N ALA A 480 5.02 -1.58 24.53
CA ALA A 480 4.61 -0.85 25.71
C ALA A 480 5.79 -0.56 26.66
N GLU A 481 6.71 -1.52 26.84
CA GLU A 481 7.90 -1.37 27.67
C GLU A 481 8.82 -0.26 27.11
N GLN A 482 9.03 -0.22 25.79
CA GLN A 482 9.84 0.81 25.15
C GLN A 482 9.20 2.20 25.31
N MET A 483 7.86 2.31 25.19
CA MET A 483 7.12 3.56 25.41
C MET A 483 7.32 4.11 26.82
N THR A 484 7.39 3.25 27.86
CA THR A 484 7.67 3.69 29.25
C THR A 484 9.07 4.29 29.42
N ARG A 485 10.00 4.01 28.49
CA ARG A 485 11.40 4.52 28.55
C ARG A 485 11.64 5.75 27.69
N MET A 486 10.71 6.14 26.86
CA MET A 486 10.79 7.37 26.06
C MET A 486 10.90 8.60 26.95
N LYS A 487 11.41 9.69 26.42
CA LYS A 487 11.50 10.96 27.16
C LYS A 487 10.12 11.59 27.35
N HIS A 488 10.01 12.45 28.35
CA HIS A 488 8.77 13.18 28.62
C HIS A 488 8.30 13.97 27.38
N GLN A 489 6.99 13.86 27.08
CA GLN A 489 6.33 14.47 25.91
C GLN A 489 6.87 14.00 24.56
N ALA A 490 7.44 12.80 24.48
CA ALA A 490 7.72 12.18 23.19
C ALA A 490 6.40 11.92 22.44
N ILE A 491 6.38 12.23 21.16
CA ILE A 491 5.21 12.01 20.29
C ILE A 491 5.40 10.69 19.57
N VAL A 492 4.40 9.83 19.63
CA VAL A 492 4.39 8.51 19.02
C VAL A 492 3.23 8.42 18.05
N GLY A 493 3.49 8.05 16.81
CA GLY A 493 2.46 7.90 15.79
C GLY A 493 2.84 6.87 14.75
N ASN A 494 1.83 6.37 14.06
CA ASN A 494 1.96 5.39 12.99
C ASN A 494 1.46 5.97 11.67
N ILE A 495 2.13 5.64 10.59
CA ILE A 495 1.69 5.95 9.22
C ILE A 495 1.60 4.67 8.37
N GLY A 496 1.82 3.49 8.97
CA GLY A 496 1.48 2.19 8.41
C GLY A 496 -0.04 1.93 8.44
N HIS A 497 -0.50 0.99 7.63
CA HIS A 497 -1.94 0.80 7.42
C HIS A 497 -2.71 0.38 8.68
N PHE A 498 -2.18 -0.58 9.46
CA PHE A 498 -2.84 -1.08 10.67
C PHE A 498 -2.24 -0.49 11.95
N ASP A 499 -2.97 -0.63 13.06
CA ASP A 499 -2.63 -0.14 14.39
C ASP A 499 -1.68 -1.06 15.19
N ASN A 500 -1.30 -2.19 14.63
CA ASN A 500 -0.49 -3.20 15.31
C ASN A 500 1.02 -2.91 15.36
N GLU A 501 1.50 -1.83 14.72
CA GLU A 501 2.89 -1.42 14.81
C GLU A 501 3.26 -0.84 16.19
N ILE A 502 2.28 -0.31 16.93
CA ILE A 502 2.43 0.25 18.27
C ILE A 502 1.59 -0.58 19.24
N ASP A 503 2.20 -1.12 20.29
CA ASP A 503 1.53 -1.97 21.28
C ASP A 503 0.62 -1.16 22.21
N MET A 504 -0.53 -0.74 21.68
CA MET A 504 -1.53 0.02 22.44
C MET A 504 -2.21 -0.83 23.52
N ALA A 505 -2.41 -2.12 23.26
CA ALA A 505 -3.02 -3.05 24.21
C ALA A 505 -2.10 -3.29 25.42
N GLY A 506 -0.81 -3.41 25.21
CA GLY A 506 0.19 -3.47 26.27
C GLY A 506 0.31 -2.15 27.03
N LEU A 507 0.29 -1.02 26.32
CA LEU A 507 0.36 0.31 26.93
C LEU A 507 -0.79 0.54 27.92
N ALA A 508 -2.01 0.16 27.55
CA ALA A 508 -3.17 0.25 28.44
C ALA A 508 -3.07 -0.63 29.70
N LYS A 509 -2.23 -1.66 29.68
CA LYS A 509 -2.01 -2.57 30.82
C LYS A 509 -0.84 -2.15 31.71
N VAL A 510 -0.08 -1.10 31.36
CA VAL A 510 1.04 -0.62 32.20
C VAL A 510 0.50 -0.19 33.57
N PRO A 511 1.07 -0.72 34.67
CA PRO A 511 0.56 -0.41 36.00
C PRO A 511 0.60 1.09 36.33
N GLY A 512 -0.57 1.65 36.67
CA GLY A 512 -0.72 3.06 37.07
C GLY A 512 -0.67 4.07 35.92
N VAL A 513 -0.66 3.62 34.66
CA VAL A 513 -0.75 4.51 33.50
C VAL A 513 -2.12 5.21 33.49
N VAL A 514 -2.14 6.49 33.12
CA VAL A 514 -3.38 7.29 32.98
C VAL A 514 -3.44 7.83 31.57
N LYS A 515 -4.51 7.48 30.84
CA LYS A 515 -4.82 8.02 29.51
C LYS A 515 -5.70 9.27 29.66
N THR A 516 -5.32 10.36 29.00
CA THR A 516 -6.09 11.60 28.93
C THR A 516 -6.23 12.04 27.48
N GLU A 517 -7.44 12.22 27.00
CA GLU A 517 -7.69 12.84 25.70
C GLU A 517 -7.41 14.34 25.79
N ILE A 518 -6.48 14.85 24.99
CA ILE A 518 -6.15 16.27 24.88
C ILE A 518 -7.12 16.95 23.91
N LYS A 519 -7.33 16.30 22.77
CA LYS A 519 -8.30 16.65 21.72
C LYS A 519 -8.53 15.38 20.86
N PRO A 520 -9.53 15.36 19.99
CA PRO A 520 -9.83 14.17 19.18
C PRO A 520 -8.58 13.58 18.53
N GLN A 521 -8.38 12.28 18.71
CA GLN A 521 -7.24 11.51 18.18
C GLN A 521 -5.86 11.92 18.71
N VAL A 522 -5.77 12.65 19.84
CA VAL A 522 -4.52 13.02 20.50
C VAL A 522 -4.62 12.69 21.99
N HIS A 523 -3.90 11.68 22.42
CA HIS A 523 -3.96 11.17 23.79
C HIS A 523 -2.62 11.29 24.50
N GLU A 524 -2.64 11.86 25.71
CA GLU A 524 -1.51 11.80 26.64
C GLU A 524 -1.62 10.53 27.48
N TRP A 525 -0.50 9.83 27.60
CA TRP A 525 -0.33 8.66 28.43
C TRP A 525 0.70 8.97 29.51
N MET A 526 0.21 9.15 30.74
CA MET A 526 1.02 9.52 31.91
C MET A 526 1.47 8.27 32.65
N PHE A 527 2.78 8.11 32.83
CA PHE A 527 3.39 7.03 33.60
C PHE A 527 3.74 7.52 35.01
N PRO A 528 3.43 6.77 36.06
CA PRO A 528 3.82 7.12 37.43
C PRO A 528 5.36 7.04 37.59
N ALA A 529 5.88 7.73 38.59
CA ALA A 529 7.29 7.60 38.95
C ALA A 529 7.64 6.13 39.28
N SER A 530 8.76 5.66 38.74
CA SER A 530 9.21 4.27 38.92
C SER A 530 10.73 4.22 39.06
N GLY A 531 11.25 3.73 40.17
CA GLY A 531 12.68 3.72 40.46
C GLY A 531 13.26 5.14 40.47
N ASP A 532 14.32 5.36 39.69
CA ASP A 532 14.97 6.67 39.54
C ASP A 532 14.28 7.55 38.46
N LYS A 533 13.30 7.03 37.74
CA LYS A 533 12.59 7.75 36.69
C LYS A 533 11.42 8.54 37.31
N PRO A 534 11.37 9.88 37.14
CA PRO A 534 10.23 10.68 37.62
C PRO A 534 8.98 10.36 36.79
N GLU A 535 7.84 10.83 37.28
CA GLU A 535 6.60 10.84 36.50
C GLU A 535 6.84 11.54 35.16
N HIS A 536 6.36 10.95 34.07
CA HIS A 536 6.51 11.46 32.72
C HIS A 536 5.38 10.97 31.85
N SER A 537 5.19 11.59 30.69
CA SER A 537 4.15 11.19 29.73
C SER A 537 4.68 11.13 28.31
N ILE A 538 3.92 10.47 27.47
CA ILE A 538 4.08 10.48 26.01
C ILE A 538 2.75 10.90 25.37
N ILE A 539 2.81 11.39 24.13
CA ILE A 539 1.63 11.72 23.33
C ILE A 539 1.49 10.65 22.24
N VAL A 540 0.38 9.94 22.21
CA VAL A 540 0.07 8.98 21.16
C VAL A 540 -1.00 9.55 20.23
N LEU A 541 -0.74 9.50 18.93
CA LEU A 541 -1.61 10.01 17.89
C LEU A 541 -2.47 8.90 17.29
N SER A 542 -3.74 9.21 17.01
CA SER A 542 -4.73 8.33 16.37
C SER A 542 -4.81 6.93 16.99
N GLU A 543 -4.51 6.81 18.30
CA GLU A 543 -4.49 5.52 19.01
C GLU A 543 -3.61 4.45 18.34
N GLY A 544 -2.49 4.85 17.76
CA GLY A 544 -1.59 3.96 17.02
C GLY A 544 -2.01 3.66 15.58
N ARG A 545 -3.17 4.16 15.13
CA ARG A 545 -3.66 4.04 13.75
C ARG A 545 -3.01 5.10 12.85
N LEU A 546 -3.38 5.12 11.56
CA LEU A 546 -2.91 6.09 10.56
C LEU A 546 -3.11 7.55 10.99
N LEU A 547 -2.04 8.19 11.49
CA LEU A 547 -2.11 9.58 11.97
C LEU A 547 -2.41 10.59 10.84
N ASN A 548 -1.99 10.31 9.61
CA ASN A 548 -2.23 11.17 8.46
C ASN A 548 -3.71 11.24 8.03
N LEU A 549 -4.52 10.26 8.42
CA LEU A 549 -5.97 10.22 8.21
C LEU A 549 -6.75 10.53 9.49
N GLY A 550 -6.33 9.96 10.62
CA GLY A 550 -6.99 10.22 11.91
C GLY A 550 -6.82 11.67 12.38
N ASN A 551 -5.64 12.26 12.21
CA ASN A 551 -5.34 13.63 12.62
C ASN A 551 -5.37 14.64 11.47
N ALA A 552 -5.47 14.20 10.20
CA ALA A 552 -5.48 15.07 9.03
C ALA A 552 -6.42 14.55 7.94
N THR A 553 -6.15 14.84 6.68
CA THR A 553 -7.02 14.54 5.52
C THR A 553 -6.46 13.49 4.57
N GLY A 554 -5.33 12.85 4.93
CA GLY A 554 -4.69 11.81 4.13
C GLY A 554 -3.79 12.36 3.02
N HIS A 555 -3.59 11.56 2.00
CA HIS A 555 -2.70 11.90 0.88
C HIS A 555 -3.30 12.95 -0.04
N PRO A 556 -2.46 13.80 -0.69
CA PRO A 556 -2.94 14.87 -1.56
C PRO A 556 -3.55 14.33 -2.85
N SER A 557 -4.51 15.06 -3.41
CA SER A 557 -5.32 14.65 -4.54
C SER A 557 -4.50 14.24 -5.77
N PHE A 558 -3.42 14.96 -6.09
CA PHE A 558 -2.57 14.63 -7.25
C PHE A 558 -1.91 13.25 -7.13
N VAL A 559 -1.46 12.88 -5.95
CA VAL A 559 -0.88 11.56 -5.67
C VAL A 559 -1.95 10.48 -5.76
N MET A 560 -3.11 10.71 -5.14
CA MET A 560 -4.23 9.76 -5.18
C MET A 560 -4.81 9.62 -6.59
N SER A 561 -4.66 10.62 -7.46
CA SER A 561 -4.99 10.49 -8.87
C SER A 561 -4.20 9.38 -9.56
N ALA A 562 -2.92 9.21 -9.24
CA ALA A 562 -2.11 8.12 -9.80
C ALA A 562 -2.56 6.75 -9.27
N SER A 563 -2.75 6.60 -7.95
CA SER A 563 -3.25 5.37 -7.33
C SER A 563 -4.62 4.98 -7.89
N PHE A 564 -5.56 5.90 -7.93
CA PHE A 564 -6.92 5.63 -8.36
C PHE A 564 -7.07 5.48 -9.89
N ALA A 565 -6.16 6.05 -10.68
CA ALA A 565 -6.06 5.71 -12.10
C ALA A 565 -5.61 4.25 -12.29
N ASN A 566 -4.64 3.77 -11.48
CA ASN A 566 -4.27 2.35 -11.44
C ASN A 566 -5.46 1.47 -11.02
N GLN A 567 -6.22 1.84 -9.98
CA GLN A 567 -7.42 1.11 -9.56
C GLN A 567 -8.46 1.03 -10.69
N THR A 568 -8.74 2.14 -11.34
CA THR A 568 -9.71 2.17 -12.46
C THR A 568 -9.26 1.27 -13.61
N LEU A 569 -7.97 1.29 -13.98
CA LEU A 569 -7.43 0.42 -15.03
C LEU A 569 -7.41 -1.05 -14.59
N ALA A 570 -7.12 -1.34 -13.32
CA ALA A 570 -7.18 -2.68 -12.77
C ALA A 570 -8.61 -3.24 -12.77
N GLN A 571 -9.62 -2.42 -12.46
CA GLN A 571 -11.02 -2.80 -12.59
C GLN A 571 -11.40 -3.07 -14.05
N LEU A 572 -10.87 -2.30 -15.00
CA LEU A 572 -11.03 -2.60 -16.43
C LEU A 572 -10.45 -3.96 -16.80
N GLU A 573 -9.26 -4.30 -16.32
CA GLU A 573 -8.63 -5.60 -16.56
C GLU A 573 -9.49 -6.75 -16.01
N VAL A 574 -9.85 -6.73 -14.73
CA VAL A 574 -10.59 -7.85 -14.12
C VAL A 574 -12.01 -8.00 -14.64
N LEU A 575 -12.70 -6.89 -14.98
CA LEU A 575 -14.10 -6.96 -15.44
C LEU A 575 -14.24 -7.24 -16.93
N THR A 576 -13.28 -6.82 -17.76
CA THR A 576 -13.38 -6.98 -19.22
C THR A 576 -12.54 -8.13 -19.77
N LYS A 577 -11.57 -8.64 -18.99
CA LYS A 577 -10.66 -9.72 -19.39
C LYS A 577 -10.63 -10.86 -18.37
N ALA A 578 -11.70 -11.07 -17.60
CA ALA A 578 -11.77 -12.06 -16.53
C ALA A 578 -11.31 -13.46 -16.97
N ASP A 579 -11.62 -13.88 -18.20
CA ASP A 579 -11.26 -15.20 -18.75
C ASP A 579 -9.73 -15.38 -18.94
N GLN A 580 -8.95 -14.33 -18.82
CA GLN A 580 -7.48 -14.38 -18.97
C GLN A 580 -6.75 -14.53 -17.63
N TYR A 581 -7.47 -14.45 -16.51
CA TYR A 581 -6.91 -14.49 -15.16
C TYR A 581 -7.35 -15.74 -14.43
N GLU A 582 -6.40 -16.47 -13.88
CA GLU A 582 -6.63 -17.54 -12.91
C GLU A 582 -6.68 -16.96 -11.50
N ASN A 583 -7.11 -17.76 -10.50
CA ASN A 583 -7.09 -17.34 -9.09
C ASN A 583 -5.65 -17.22 -8.59
N ALA A 584 -5.00 -16.11 -8.89
CA ALA A 584 -3.64 -15.76 -8.52
C ALA A 584 -3.53 -14.25 -8.33
N VAL A 585 -2.40 -13.81 -7.77
CA VAL A 585 -2.10 -12.38 -7.58
C VAL A 585 -1.26 -11.87 -8.75
N TYR A 586 -1.73 -10.82 -9.39
CA TYR A 586 -1.11 -10.18 -10.56
C TYR A 586 -0.73 -8.74 -10.25
N VAL A 587 0.24 -8.18 -10.96
CA VAL A 587 0.53 -6.75 -11.01
C VAL A 587 0.07 -6.22 -12.37
N LEU A 588 -0.38 -4.97 -12.42
CA LEU A 588 -0.76 -4.34 -13.69
C LEU A 588 0.39 -4.40 -14.71
N PRO A 589 0.09 -4.68 -15.98
CA PRO A 589 1.08 -4.63 -17.06
C PRO A 589 1.81 -3.28 -17.11
N LYS A 590 3.12 -3.30 -17.35
CA LYS A 590 3.97 -2.09 -17.36
C LYS A 590 3.45 -0.99 -18.31
N ILE A 591 2.84 -1.38 -19.41
CA ILE A 591 2.23 -0.42 -20.35
C ILE A 591 1.08 0.39 -19.72
N LEU A 592 0.30 -0.20 -18.81
CA LEU A 592 -0.77 0.50 -18.08
C LEU A 592 -0.19 1.39 -16.99
N ASP A 593 0.85 0.93 -16.29
CA ASP A 593 1.60 1.72 -15.32
C ASP A 593 2.21 2.98 -15.98
N GLU A 594 2.84 2.84 -17.17
CA GLU A 594 3.32 3.97 -17.97
C GLU A 594 2.18 4.87 -18.48
N LYS A 595 1.01 4.31 -18.81
CA LYS A 595 -0.18 5.10 -19.18
C LYS A 595 -0.58 6.02 -18.04
N VAL A 596 -0.65 5.51 -16.80
CA VAL A 596 -0.95 6.33 -15.61
C VAL A 596 0.03 7.50 -15.50
N ALA A 597 1.34 7.24 -15.61
CA ALA A 597 2.33 8.32 -15.59
C ALA A 597 2.06 9.38 -16.66
N ARG A 598 1.79 8.97 -17.91
CA ARG A 598 1.52 9.89 -19.03
C ARG A 598 0.32 10.78 -18.78
N LEU A 599 -0.75 10.26 -18.15
CA LEU A 599 -1.97 11.04 -17.84
C LEU A 599 -1.71 12.20 -16.85
N HIS A 600 -0.56 12.20 -16.14
CA HIS A 600 -0.22 13.22 -15.15
C HIS A 600 0.84 14.23 -15.61
N LEU A 601 1.59 13.93 -16.69
CA LEU A 601 2.74 14.75 -17.08
C LEU A 601 2.37 16.18 -17.47
N ASP A 602 1.30 16.36 -18.25
CA ASP A 602 0.88 17.68 -18.71
C ASP A 602 0.48 18.59 -17.54
N ALA A 603 -0.14 18.03 -16.50
CA ALA A 603 -0.56 18.79 -15.31
C ALA A 603 0.63 19.36 -14.51
N VAL A 604 1.80 18.76 -14.64
CA VAL A 604 3.05 19.26 -14.01
C VAL A 604 3.98 19.94 -15.02
N GLY A 605 3.52 20.16 -16.25
CA GLY A 605 4.29 20.84 -17.31
C GLY A 605 5.50 20.03 -17.79
N ALA A 606 5.46 18.69 -17.66
CA ALA A 606 6.54 17.81 -18.06
C ALA A 606 6.38 17.30 -19.49
N HIS A 607 7.44 17.40 -20.29
CA HIS A 607 7.45 16.99 -21.70
C HIS A 607 8.44 15.84 -21.91
N LEU A 608 7.95 14.74 -22.48
CA LEU A 608 8.79 13.58 -22.75
C LEU A 608 9.64 13.77 -24.02
N THR A 609 10.90 13.40 -23.94
CA THR A 609 11.74 13.17 -25.13
C THR A 609 11.24 11.92 -25.87
N GLN A 610 11.16 12.00 -27.19
CA GLN A 610 10.80 10.86 -28.04
C GLN A 610 12.04 10.11 -28.50
N LEU A 611 12.00 8.78 -28.44
CA LEU A 611 13.04 7.94 -29.02
C LEU A 611 12.96 7.96 -30.55
N SER A 612 14.12 8.04 -31.23
CA SER A 612 14.18 7.66 -32.64
C SER A 612 14.05 6.13 -32.78
N LYS A 613 13.75 5.66 -34.01
CA LYS A 613 13.70 4.21 -34.28
C LYS A 613 15.04 3.53 -33.97
N GLU A 614 16.13 4.18 -34.36
CA GLU A 614 17.51 3.67 -34.16
C GLU A 614 17.83 3.58 -32.64
N GLN A 615 17.36 4.55 -31.84
CA GLN A 615 17.53 4.54 -30.38
C GLN A 615 16.72 3.42 -29.75
N ALA A 616 15.46 3.25 -30.17
CA ALA A 616 14.57 2.20 -29.68
C ALA A 616 15.12 0.80 -30.03
N GLU A 617 15.57 0.59 -31.25
CA GLU A 617 16.22 -0.63 -31.70
C GLU A 617 17.51 -0.93 -30.92
N TYR A 618 18.33 0.09 -30.63
CA TYR A 618 19.58 -0.07 -29.88
C TYR A 618 19.36 -0.60 -28.46
N ILE A 619 18.31 -0.12 -27.77
CA ILE A 619 18.00 -0.55 -26.41
C ILE A 619 16.93 -1.66 -26.35
N GLY A 620 16.42 -2.12 -27.51
CA GLY A 620 15.52 -3.26 -27.60
C GLY A 620 14.11 -3.01 -27.05
N VAL A 621 13.57 -1.79 -27.21
CA VAL A 621 12.21 -1.41 -26.78
C VAL A 621 11.40 -0.88 -27.95
N ASP A 622 10.07 -0.78 -27.81
CA ASP A 622 9.23 -0.03 -28.75
C ASP A 622 9.43 1.49 -28.57
N VAL A 623 9.25 2.27 -29.65
CA VAL A 623 9.36 3.74 -29.62
C VAL A 623 8.39 4.37 -28.61
N HIS A 624 7.25 3.72 -28.38
CA HIS A 624 6.18 4.18 -27.48
C HIS A 624 6.16 3.49 -26.12
N GLY A 625 7.12 2.60 -25.83
CA GLY A 625 7.21 1.83 -24.59
C GLY A 625 6.53 0.44 -24.69
N PRO A 626 6.51 -0.34 -23.61
CA PRO A 626 7.10 0.01 -22.33
C PRO A 626 8.62 0.10 -22.38
N TYR A 627 9.20 1.10 -21.68
CA TYR A 627 10.64 1.36 -21.73
C TYR A 627 11.45 0.50 -20.78
N LYS A 628 10.79 -0.21 -19.88
CA LYS A 628 11.40 -1.12 -18.90
C LYS A 628 10.67 -2.47 -18.90
N PRO A 629 11.38 -3.58 -18.60
CA PRO A 629 10.74 -4.89 -18.46
C PRO A 629 9.73 -4.91 -17.32
N GLU A 630 8.77 -5.86 -17.38
CA GLU A 630 7.66 -6.00 -16.42
C GLU A 630 8.11 -6.04 -14.94
N LEU A 631 9.26 -6.69 -14.67
CA LEU A 631 9.78 -6.83 -13.30
C LEU A 631 10.66 -5.66 -12.82
N TYR A 632 10.86 -4.64 -13.65
CA TYR A 632 11.71 -3.51 -13.25
C TYR A 632 11.02 -2.66 -12.17
N ARG A 633 11.74 -2.38 -11.09
CA ARG A 633 11.33 -1.49 -9.99
C ARG A 633 12.23 -0.24 -10.01
N TYR A 634 11.63 0.95 -10.10
CA TYR A 634 12.32 2.24 -10.17
C TYR A 634 12.98 2.62 -8.85
#